data_09df29743e77b51b9619a7105095d691
#
_entry.id   09df29743e77b51b9619a7105095d691
#
_cell.length_a   1.000
_cell.length_b   1.000
_cell.length_c   1.000
_cell.angle_alpha   90.00
_cell.angle_beta   90.00
_cell.angle_gamma   90.00
#
_symmetry.space_group_name_H-M   'P 1'
#
loop_
_entity.id
_entity.type
_entity.pdbx_description
1 polymer ?
#
loop_
_entity_poly.entity_id
_entity_poly.type
_entity_poly.pdbx_seq_one_letter_code
_entity_poly.pdbx_strand_id
1 'polypeptide(L)'
;MKKRCLALLLAGVLLLTACQPTYDENDPNYPGTTKPEQNDTHGDTENNGNQYDSDYGITGDDNLGNENNIPAAAGVDAEKLSGLSAESKDWGPGGPKDKKNRSQGALLYNKTYGQYDAVFLKEDSNEVYLTFDEGYEFGLSGQILDTLKAKGVKAVFFITGDFAKAEPALVQRMIDEGHVVGNHSWKHPNYSGLSVEEAEQDLMKLHNYVKENFDYTMRYFRFPSGNFSERALAEAQQLGYKSIFWSFAYRDWLTDDQPNEAEALKKIVDSACPGMIYLLHAVSKTNADILADVIDGVTAKGYTWGDPAKI
;
A
#
# COMPACT_ATOMS: atom_id res chain seq x y z
N MET A 1 43.48 -23.87 -47.17
CA MET A 1 42.68 -24.42 -46.03
C MET A 1 42.38 -23.27 -45.06
N LYS A 2 41.16 -22.72 -45.13
CA LYS A 2 40.72 -21.59 -44.29
C LYS A 2 39.90 -22.15 -43.14
N LYS A 3 40.43 -22.04 -41.91
CA LYS A 3 39.66 -22.39 -40.70
C LYS A 3 38.74 -21.23 -40.32
N ARG A 4 37.45 -21.46 -40.33
CA ARG A 4 36.41 -20.54 -39.80
C ARG A 4 36.31 -20.75 -38.30
N CYS A 5 36.63 -19.73 -37.51
CA CYS A 5 36.27 -19.69 -36.09
C CYS A 5 34.80 -19.25 -35.95
N LEU A 6 34.03 -20.10 -35.34
CA LEU A 6 32.63 -19.82 -34.97
C LEU A 6 32.65 -19.20 -33.56
N ALA A 7 32.32 -17.92 -33.45
CA ALA A 7 32.21 -17.25 -32.18
C ALA A 7 30.79 -17.52 -31.62
N LEU A 8 30.71 -18.30 -30.55
CA LEU A 8 29.48 -18.44 -29.74
C LEU A 8 29.32 -17.17 -28.88
N LEU A 9 28.33 -16.37 -29.18
CA LEU A 9 27.82 -15.33 -28.27
C LEU A 9 27.01 -15.99 -27.18
N LEU A 10 27.57 -16.14 -25.97
CA LEU A 10 26.80 -16.40 -24.76
C LEU A 10 26.10 -15.10 -24.35
N ALA A 11 24.79 -15.05 -24.53
CA ALA A 11 23.95 -14.04 -23.91
C ALA A 11 23.85 -14.34 -22.40
N GLY A 12 24.63 -13.63 -21.60
CA GLY A 12 24.50 -13.66 -20.15
C GLY A 12 23.21 -12.94 -19.73
N VAL A 13 22.22 -13.71 -19.32
CA VAL A 13 21.05 -13.19 -18.60
C VAL A 13 21.54 -12.81 -17.20
N LEU A 14 21.75 -11.51 -16.95
CA LEU A 14 21.90 -10.99 -15.59
C LEU A 14 20.53 -11.06 -14.92
N LEU A 15 20.31 -12.08 -14.11
CA LEU A 15 19.26 -12.11 -13.11
C LEU A 15 19.62 -11.06 -12.05
N LEU A 16 19.01 -9.90 -12.15
CA LEU A 16 18.92 -8.95 -11.03
C LEU A 16 17.94 -9.55 -10.02
N THR A 17 18.46 -10.35 -9.09
CA THR A 17 17.75 -10.69 -7.88
C THR A 17 17.51 -9.39 -7.11
N ALA A 18 16.29 -8.90 -7.13
CA ALA A 18 15.85 -7.87 -6.20
C ALA A 18 16.03 -8.43 -4.79
N CYS A 19 16.93 -7.85 -4.00
CA CYS A 19 17.07 -8.16 -2.59
C CYS A 19 15.74 -7.80 -1.91
N GLN A 20 14.99 -8.81 -1.51
CA GLN A 20 13.90 -8.65 -0.56
C GLN A 20 14.52 -8.38 0.81
N PRO A 21 14.03 -7.40 1.58
CA PRO A 21 14.33 -7.34 2.98
C PRO A 21 13.59 -8.51 3.67
N THR A 22 14.34 -9.52 4.07
CA THR A 22 13.84 -10.49 5.05
C THR A 22 13.88 -9.78 6.39
N TYR A 23 12.71 -9.47 6.94
CA TYR A 23 12.59 -9.01 8.32
C TYR A 23 12.98 -10.19 9.22
N ASP A 24 14.05 -10.02 9.99
CA ASP A 24 14.44 -10.96 11.04
C ASP A 24 13.61 -10.62 12.28
N GLU A 25 12.65 -11.48 12.63
CA GLU A 25 11.82 -11.36 13.86
C GLU A 25 12.67 -11.42 15.13
N ASN A 26 13.95 -11.70 15.01
CA ASN A 26 14.92 -11.76 16.11
C ASN A 26 15.85 -10.54 16.16
N ASP A 27 15.64 -9.50 15.35
CA ASP A 27 16.42 -8.26 15.45
C ASP A 27 16.12 -7.57 16.78
N PRO A 28 17.12 -7.41 17.69
CA PRO A 28 16.91 -6.77 19.00
C PRO A 28 16.49 -5.30 18.90
N ASN A 29 16.53 -4.68 17.72
CA ASN A 29 16.09 -3.32 17.46
C ASN A 29 14.72 -3.26 16.76
N TYR A 30 14.02 -4.40 16.62
CA TYR A 30 12.65 -4.40 16.11
C TYR A 30 11.72 -3.78 17.17
N PRO A 31 11.03 -2.65 16.89
CA PRO A 31 10.24 -1.93 17.90
C PRO A 31 8.89 -2.59 18.21
N GLY A 32 8.87 -3.90 18.39
CA GLY A 32 7.67 -4.69 18.69
C GLY A 32 7.85 -5.73 19.79
N THR A 33 9.06 -5.89 20.36
CA THR A 33 9.31 -6.89 21.39
C THR A 33 9.58 -6.28 22.76
N THR A 34 8.57 -5.71 23.40
CA THR A 34 8.51 -5.69 24.87
C THR A 34 7.90 -7.03 25.30
N LYS A 35 8.74 -7.95 25.77
CA LYS A 35 8.30 -9.16 26.45
C LYS A 35 7.45 -8.78 27.66
N PRO A 36 6.22 -9.32 27.83
CA PRO A 36 5.54 -9.24 29.12
C PRO A 36 6.28 -10.14 30.11
N GLU A 37 6.58 -9.61 31.28
CA GLU A 37 7.00 -10.41 32.42
C GLU A 37 5.92 -11.44 32.73
N GLN A 38 6.34 -12.72 32.81
CA GLN A 38 5.52 -13.82 33.31
C GLN A 38 5.27 -13.60 34.81
N ASN A 39 4.00 -13.40 35.16
CA ASN A 39 3.52 -13.67 36.51
C ASN A 39 2.52 -14.82 36.41
N ASP A 40 2.97 -15.98 36.84
CA ASP A 40 2.13 -17.15 37.04
C ASP A 40 1.15 -16.91 38.19
N THR A 41 -0.14 -16.97 37.94
CA THR A 41 -1.12 -17.47 38.90
C THR A 41 -2.29 -18.13 38.20
N HIS A 42 -2.57 -19.35 38.61
CA HIS A 42 -3.64 -20.26 38.22
C HIS A 42 -5.04 -19.67 38.31
N GLY A 43 -5.91 -20.12 37.40
CA GLY A 43 -7.36 -20.03 37.57
C GLY A 43 -8.10 -20.55 36.34
N ASP A 44 -8.50 -21.84 36.41
CA ASP A 44 -9.45 -22.47 35.48
C ASP A 44 -10.78 -21.72 35.46
N THR A 45 -11.42 -21.58 34.27
CA THR A 45 -12.81 -22.01 34.02
C THR A 45 -13.33 -21.58 32.62
N GLU A 46 -13.85 -22.60 31.92
CA GLU A 46 -15.05 -22.65 31.06
C GLU A 46 -15.12 -21.85 29.72
N ASN A 47 -15.06 -22.64 28.71
CA ASN A 47 -15.81 -22.77 27.45
C ASN A 47 -17.08 -21.89 27.36
N ASN A 48 -17.13 -20.94 26.40
CA ASN A 48 -18.38 -20.49 25.83
C ASN A 48 -18.17 -20.16 24.33
N GLY A 49 -18.78 -20.99 23.49
CA GLY A 49 -18.90 -20.75 22.07
C GLY A 49 -19.78 -19.52 21.81
N ASN A 50 -19.26 -18.57 21.09
CA ASN A 50 -20.04 -17.47 20.55
C ASN A 50 -20.38 -17.74 19.09
N GLN A 51 -21.65 -18.05 18.93
CA GLN A 51 -22.40 -18.07 17.70
C GLN A 51 -22.53 -16.62 17.20
N TYR A 52 -22.04 -16.33 16.00
CA TYR A 52 -22.25 -15.02 15.39
C TYR A 52 -23.69 -14.92 14.90
N ASP A 53 -24.46 -14.09 15.57
CA ASP A 53 -25.82 -13.71 15.17
C ASP A 53 -25.74 -12.68 14.03
N SER A 54 -26.35 -13.03 12.91
CA SER A 54 -26.54 -12.18 11.74
C SER A 54 -27.85 -11.40 11.90
N ASP A 55 -27.80 -10.24 12.55
CA ASP A 55 -28.95 -9.30 12.47
C ASP A 55 -28.47 -7.87 12.78
N TYR A 56 -28.22 -7.06 11.75
CA TYR A 56 -28.18 -5.62 11.85
C TYR A 56 -29.14 -5.02 10.82
N GLY A 57 -30.36 -4.79 11.26
CA GLY A 57 -31.33 -3.99 10.55
C GLY A 57 -30.92 -2.52 10.54
N ILE A 58 -30.75 -1.95 9.36
CA ILE A 58 -30.51 -0.52 9.15
C ILE A 58 -31.86 0.14 8.90
N THR A 59 -32.27 1.01 9.84
CA THR A 59 -33.29 2.04 9.59
C THR A 59 -32.70 3.40 9.92
N GLY A 60 -32.59 4.27 8.93
CA GLY A 60 -32.16 5.65 9.13
C GLY A 60 -31.82 6.31 7.81
N ASP A 61 -32.82 6.97 7.24
CA ASP A 61 -32.79 7.83 6.08
C ASP A 61 -32.05 9.13 6.44
N ASP A 62 -30.90 9.43 5.83
CA ASP A 62 -30.43 10.82 5.69
C ASP A 62 -29.59 10.94 4.41
N ASN A 63 -30.21 11.63 3.47
CA ASN A 63 -29.81 11.92 2.12
C ASN A 63 -28.76 13.05 2.09
N LEU A 64 -27.48 12.71 2.01
CA LEU A 64 -26.45 13.59 1.48
C LEU A 64 -25.65 12.79 0.45
N GLY A 65 -25.71 13.22 -0.81
CA GLY A 65 -25.11 12.55 -1.96
C GLY A 65 -23.64 12.22 -1.80
N ASN A 66 -23.39 11.02 -1.33
CA ASN A 66 -22.08 10.40 -1.33
C ASN A 66 -22.27 9.01 -1.97
N GLU A 67 -21.83 8.85 -3.21
CA GLU A 67 -21.86 7.59 -3.99
C GLU A 67 -20.92 6.52 -3.40
N ASN A 68 -21.00 6.31 -2.09
CA ASN A 68 -20.03 5.56 -1.32
C ASN A 68 -20.65 4.40 -0.55
N ASN A 69 -21.73 3.81 -1.06
CA ASN A 69 -22.29 2.59 -0.49
C ASN A 69 -21.55 1.37 -1.07
N ILE A 70 -20.45 0.94 -0.44
CA ILE A 70 -20.02 -0.45 -0.59
C ILE A 70 -20.92 -1.25 0.35
N PRO A 71 -21.67 -2.25 -0.14
CA PRO A 71 -22.38 -3.17 0.74
C PRO A 71 -21.36 -3.80 1.70
N ALA A 72 -21.76 -4.03 2.95
CA ALA A 72 -21.02 -4.91 3.84
C ALA A 72 -20.70 -6.18 3.06
N ALA A 73 -19.42 -6.54 2.99
CA ALA A 73 -18.94 -7.61 2.13
C ALA A 73 -19.76 -8.89 2.41
N ALA A 74 -20.55 -9.30 1.44
CA ALA A 74 -20.90 -10.71 1.34
C ALA A 74 -19.56 -11.43 1.23
N GLY A 75 -19.26 -12.37 2.14
CA GLY A 75 -17.97 -13.01 2.23
C GLY A 75 -17.44 -13.52 0.89
N VAL A 76 -16.15 -13.80 0.82
CA VAL A 76 -15.46 -14.17 -0.41
C VAL A 76 -16.08 -15.44 -1.04
N ASP A 77 -16.43 -15.37 -2.31
CA ASP A 77 -16.88 -16.52 -3.11
C ASP A 77 -15.65 -17.32 -3.56
N ALA A 78 -15.26 -18.28 -2.74
CA ALA A 78 -14.08 -19.12 -2.98
C ALA A 78 -14.19 -19.94 -4.30
N GLU A 79 -15.40 -20.26 -4.77
CA GLU A 79 -15.59 -20.99 -6.03
C GLU A 79 -15.13 -20.13 -7.22
N LYS A 80 -15.44 -18.84 -7.22
CA LYS A 80 -14.96 -17.90 -8.26
C LYS A 80 -13.46 -17.70 -8.24
N LEU A 81 -12.81 -17.91 -7.09
CA LEU A 81 -11.35 -17.79 -6.96
C LEU A 81 -10.61 -19.07 -7.34
N SER A 82 -11.26 -20.24 -7.32
CA SER A 82 -10.61 -21.56 -7.46
C SER A 82 -9.87 -21.76 -8.78
N GLY A 83 -10.27 -21.05 -9.85
CA GLY A 83 -9.64 -21.11 -11.16
C GLY A 83 -8.52 -20.10 -11.40
N LEU A 84 -8.29 -19.18 -10.46
CA LEU A 84 -7.31 -18.11 -10.60
C LEU A 84 -5.93 -18.53 -10.11
N SER A 85 -4.89 -17.98 -10.73
CA SER A 85 -3.51 -18.28 -10.38
C SER A 85 -3.17 -17.76 -8.97
N ALA A 86 -2.63 -18.67 -8.14
CA ALA A 86 -2.02 -18.33 -6.85
C ALA A 86 -0.51 -18.09 -6.97
N GLU A 87 0.04 -18.08 -8.20
CA GLU A 87 1.46 -17.81 -8.42
C GLU A 87 1.83 -16.42 -7.89
N SER A 88 2.85 -16.39 -7.05
CA SER A 88 3.38 -15.16 -6.45
C SER A 88 4.00 -14.26 -7.52
N LYS A 89 3.67 -12.98 -7.44
CA LYS A 89 4.24 -11.91 -8.26
C LYS A 89 4.70 -10.77 -7.36
N ASP A 90 5.89 -10.27 -7.66
CA ASP A 90 6.45 -9.11 -6.98
C ASP A 90 6.38 -7.90 -7.90
N TRP A 91 5.78 -6.84 -7.42
CA TRP A 91 5.65 -5.61 -8.18
C TRP A 91 6.80 -4.64 -7.91
N GLY A 92 7.34 -4.09 -9.00
CA GLY A 92 8.26 -2.95 -8.98
C GLY A 92 8.20 -2.19 -10.30
N PRO A 93 8.14 -0.85 -10.30
CA PRO A 93 7.93 -0.03 -11.51
C PRO A 93 9.18 0.14 -12.38
N GLY A 94 10.16 -0.74 -12.24
CA GLY A 94 11.40 -0.71 -13.01
C GLY A 94 11.22 -0.94 -14.51
N GLY A 95 12.32 -0.91 -15.27
CA GLY A 95 12.33 -1.19 -16.69
C GLY A 95 12.11 0.02 -17.59
N PRO A 96 11.77 -0.20 -18.88
CA PRO A 96 11.68 0.86 -19.88
C PRO A 96 10.50 1.79 -19.62
N LYS A 97 10.66 3.05 -20.06
CA LYS A 97 9.62 4.06 -20.01
C LYS A 97 9.14 4.41 -21.42
N ASP A 98 7.91 4.88 -21.51
CA ASP A 98 7.37 5.41 -22.75
C ASP A 98 7.80 6.87 -22.99
N LYS A 99 7.32 7.47 -24.10
CA LYS A 99 7.65 8.87 -24.46
C LYS A 99 7.13 9.92 -23.45
N LYS A 100 6.18 9.53 -22.58
CA LYS A 100 5.64 10.36 -21.50
C LYS A 100 6.29 10.10 -20.15
N ASN A 101 7.42 9.38 -20.11
CA ASN A 101 8.13 8.95 -18.90
C ASN A 101 7.37 7.93 -18.03
N ARG A 102 6.28 7.31 -18.52
CA ARG A 102 5.50 6.34 -17.78
C ARG A 102 6.16 4.95 -17.84
N SER A 103 6.12 4.21 -16.75
CA SER A 103 6.60 2.83 -16.70
C SER A 103 5.79 1.95 -17.67
N GLN A 104 6.45 1.32 -18.63
CA GLN A 104 5.79 0.34 -19.53
C GLN A 104 5.31 -0.89 -18.75
N GLY A 105 5.99 -1.25 -17.66
CA GLY A 105 5.55 -2.30 -16.74
C GLY A 105 4.21 -1.93 -16.09
N ALA A 106 4.06 -0.69 -15.57
CA ALA A 106 2.81 -0.25 -14.96
C ALA A 106 1.64 -0.26 -15.97
N LEU A 107 1.87 0.19 -17.20
CA LEU A 107 0.87 0.15 -18.26
C LEU A 107 0.47 -1.30 -18.62
N LEU A 108 1.45 -2.20 -18.68
CA LEU A 108 1.18 -3.63 -18.95
C LEU A 108 0.38 -4.25 -17.81
N TYR A 109 0.73 -3.96 -16.55
CA TYR A 109 0.04 -4.52 -15.38
C TYR A 109 -1.37 -3.94 -15.22
N ASN A 110 -1.59 -2.65 -15.50
CA ASN A 110 -2.94 -2.10 -15.61
C ASN A 110 -3.81 -2.87 -16.62
N LYS A 111 -3.26 -3.12 -17.81
CA LYS A 111 -3.96 -3.87 -18.86
C LYS A 111 -4.26 -5.31 -18.44
N THR A 112 -3.33 -5.96 -17.72
CA THR A 112 -3.44 -7.38 -17.34
C THR A 112 -4.37 -7.56 -16.14
N TYR A 113 -4.24 -6.70 -15.12
CA TYR A 113 -4.87 -6.87 -13.81
C TYR A 113 -5.94 -5.83 -13.50
N GLY A 114 -6.18 -4.85 -14.37
CA GLY A 114 -7.22 -3.84 -14.17
C GLY A 114 -8.63 -4.42 -14.06
N GLN A 115 -8.87 -5.61 -14.59
CA GLN A 115 -10.13 -6.35 -14.41
C GLN A 115 -10.42 -6.70 -12.94
N TYR A 116 -9.41 -6.70 -12.08
CA TYR A 116 -9.51 -6.91 -10.64
C TYR A 116 -9.43 -5.59 -9.85
N ASP A 117 -9.76 -4.46 -10.47
CA ASP A 117 -9.63 -3.12 -9.88
C ASP A 117 -8.22 -2.81 -9.35
N ALA A 118 -7.18 -3.38 -9.99
CA ALA A 118 -5.79 -3.11 -9.66
C ALA A 118 -5.25 -1.94 -10.50
N VAL A 119 -4.67 -0.95 -9.82
CA VAL A 119 -4.14 0.29 -10.43
C VAL A 119 -2.66 0.41 -10.13
N PHE A 120 -1.82 0.43 -11.16
CA PHE A 120 -0.37 0.58 -11.08
C PHE A 120 0.09 1.97 -11.54
N LEU A 121 -0.73 2.65 -12.32
CA LEU A 121 -0.59 4.01 -12.80
C LEU A 121 -1.98 4.50 -13.24
N LYS A 122 -2.35 5.74 -12.95
CA LYS A 122 -3.65 6.32 -13.34
C LYS A 122 -3.61 6.85 -14.78
N GLU A 123 -3.85 5.94 -15.76
CA GLU A 123 -3.59 6.22 -17.18
C GLU A 123 -4.34 7.42 -17.76
N ASP A 124 -5.57 7.63 -17.31
CA ASP A 124 -6.49 8.66 -17.84
C ASP A 124 -6.34 10.02 -17.15
N SER A 125 -5.25 10.22 -16.38
CA SER A 125 -5.02 11.44 -15.63
C SER A 125 -3.72 12.11 -16.02
N ASN A 126 -3.70 13.45 -16.06
CA ASN A 126 -2.49 14.26 -16.05
C ASN A 126 -2.07 14.67 -14.63
N GLU A 127 -2.85 14.30 -13.64
CA GLU A 127 -2.54 14.51 -12.25
C GLU A 127 -1.53 13.47 -11.77
N VAL A 128 -0.90 13.76 -10.64
CA VAL A 128 -0.02 12.84 -9.90
C VAL A 128 -0.56 12.64 -8.50
N TYR A 129 -0.29 11.49 -7.92
CA TYR A 129 -0.88 11.10 -6.64
C TYR A 129 0.21 10.72 -5.66
N LEU A 130 0.09 11.22 -4.44
CA LEU A 130 1.03 10.96 -3.36
C LEU A 130 0.46 9.88 -2.45
N THR A 131 1.27 8.86 -2.14
CA THR A 131 0.88 7.80 -1.23
C THR A 131 2.03 7.46 -0.28
N PHE A 132 1.68 7.11 0.97
CA PHE A 132 2.61 6.69 2.00
C PHE A 132 2.20 5.32 2.53
N ASP A 133 3.19 4.45 2.78
CA ASP A 133 3.00 3.22 3.52
C ASP A 133 3.47 3.43 4.96
N GLU A 134 2.56 3.10 5.92
CA GLU A 134 2.68 3.35 7.35
C GLU A 134 2.67 2.04 8.13
N GLY A 135 3.84 1.44 8.32
CA GLY A 135 3.99 0.23 9.14
C GLY A 135 4.10 0.55 10.63
N TYR A 136 4.84 1.59 10.97
CA TYR A 136 5.06 2.11 12.33
C TYR A 136 5.44 3.59 12.27
N GLU A 137 5.24 4.33 13.38
CA GLU A 137 5.61 5.75 13.48
C GLU A 137 7.08 5.92 13.87
N PHE A 138 7.74 6.90 13.26
CA PHE A 138 9.14 7.27 13.56
C PHE A 138 9.29 8.75 13.97
N GLY A 139 8.19 9.38 14.40
CA GLY A 139 8.16 10.79 14.82
C GLY A 139 8.01 11.77 13.66
N LEU A 140 7.67 11.32 12.45
CA LEU A 140 7.71 12.12 11.22
C LEU A 140 6.35 12.30 10.54
N SER A 141 5.36 11.44 10.79
CA SER A 141 4.04 11.53 10.16
C SER A 141 3.35 12.86 10.47
N GLY A 142 3.56 13.40 11.68
CA GLY A 142 3.07 14.74 12.05
C GLY A 142 3.62 15.85 11.15
N GLN A 143 4.93 15.86 10.88
CA GLN A 143 5.60 16.82 10.00
C GLN A 143 5.13 16.69 8.56
N ILE A 144 4.93 15.45 8.07
CA ILE A 144 4.40 15.16 6.72
C ILE A 144 2.99 15.76 6.59
N LEU A 145 2.11 15.51 7.56
CA LEU A 145 0.74 16.04 7.56
C LEU A 145 0.74 17.59 7.59
N ASP A 146 1.60 18.22 8.40
CA ASP A 146 1.74 19.68 8.44
C ASP A 146 2.16 20.24 7.07
N THR A 147 3.10 19.59 6.41
CA THR A 147 3.57 19.97 5.07
C THR A 147 2.47 19.82 4.02
N LEU A 148 1.75 18.69 4.00
CA LEU A 148 0.63 18.44 3.10
C LEU A 148 -0.46 19.49 3.28
N LYS A 149 -0.80 19.81 4.54
CA LYS A 149 -1.77 20.86 4.86
C LYS A 149 -1.33 22.22 4.35
N ALA A 150 -0.09 22.61 4.61
CA ALA A 150 0.48 23.90 4.17
C ALA A 150 0.49 24.03 2.64
N LYS A 151 0.72 22.92 1.91
CA LYS A 151 0.73 22.87 0.45
C LYS A 151 -0.65 22.64 -0.18
N GLY A 152 -1.68 22.35 0.61
CA GLY A 152 -3.01 22.03 0.13
C GLY A 152 -3.10 20.72 -0.66
N VAL A 153 -2.18 19.78 -0.41
CA VAL A 153 -2.09 18.49 -1.08
C VAL A 153 -2.70 17.39 -0.20
N LYS A 154 -3.44 16.47 -0.80
CA LYS A 154 -3.96 15.27 -0.12
C LYS A 154 -3.20 14.04 -0.59
N ALA A 155 -3.12 13.03 0.28
CA ALA A 155 -2.43 11.78 0.02
C ALA A 155 -3.28 10.58 0.42
N VAL A 156 -2.87 9.37 -0.01
CA VAL A 156 -3.33 8.12 0.59
C VAL A 156 -2.28 7.68 1.62
N PHE A 157 -2.73 7.34 2.83
CA PHE A 157 -1.90 6.68 3.84
C PHE A 157 -2.37 5.24 3.97
N PHE A 158 -1.55 4.29 3.54
CA PHE A 158 -1.80 2.86 3.70
C PHE A 158 -1.25 2.41 5.05
N ILE A 159 -2.15 2.24 6.02
CA ILE A 159 -1.80 1.93 7.41
C ILE A 159 -1.90 0.44 7.70
N THR A 160 -1.00 -0.07 8.55
CA THR A 160 -1.11 -1.43 9.11
C THR A 160 -1.96 -1.45 10.38
N GLY A 161 -2.34 -2.66 10.84
CA GLY A 161 -3.03 -2.83 12.11
C GLY A 161 -2.21 -2.39 13.31
N ASP A 162 -0.89 -2.56 13.24
CA ASP A 162 -0.01 -2.14 14.33
C ASP A 162 0.09 -0.61 14.38
N PHE A 163 0.21 0.08 13.23
CA PHE A 163 0.15 1.55 13.17
C PHE A 163 -1.19 2.09 13.67
N ALA A 164 -2.31 1.53 13.20
CA ALA A 164 -3.64 2.00 13.60
C ALA A 164 -3.88 1.92 15.11
N LYS A 165 -3.33 0.89 15.77
CA LYS A 165 -3.43 0.72 17.22
C LYS A 165 -2.49 1.63 18.01
N ALA A 166 -1.27 1.81 17.51
CA ALA A 166 -0.25 2.59 18.20
C ALA A 166 -0.53 4.10 18.09
N GLU A 167 -1.03 4.54 16.94
CA GLU A 167 -1.12 5.96 16.56
C GLU A 167 -2.54 6.41 16.20
N PRO A 168 -3.56 6.15 17.07
CA PRO A 168 -4.95 6.48 16.74
C PRO A 168 -5.16 7.99 16.50
N ALA A 169 -4.40 8.85 17.16
CA ALA A 169 -4.48 10.30 16.96
C ALA A 169 -4.00 10.73 15.58
N LEU A 170 -2.98 10.07 15.03
CA LEU A 170 -2.51 10.34 13.67
C LEU A 170 -3.50 9.83 12.63
N VAL A 171 -4.08 8.64 12.83
CA VAL A 171 -5.14 8.11 11.95
C VAL A 171 -6.33 9.05 11.91
N GLN A 172 -6.82 9.50 13.07
CA GLN A 172 -7.91 10.47 13.14
C GLN A 172 -7.55 11.78 12.42
N ARG A 173 -6.33 12.28 12.62
CA ARG A 173 -5.85 13.48 11.96
C ARG A 173 -5.79 13.33 10.43
N MET A 174 -5.35 12.18 9.92
CA MET A 174 -5.37 11.88 8.48
C MET A 174 -6.79 11.99 7.91
N ILE A 175 -7.76 11.43 8.61
CA ILE A 175 -9.18 11.47 8.22
C ILE A 175 -9.72 12.90 8.27
N ASP A 176 -9.53 13.61 9.39
CA ASP A 176 -10.04 14.97 9.62
C ASP A 176 -9.45 16.00 8.63
N GLU A 177 -8.21 15.80 8.24
CA GLU A 177 -7.56 16.65 7.24
C GLU A 177 -7.91 16.26 5.79
N GLY A 178 -8.78 15.24 5.59
CA GLY A 178 -9.31 14.85 4.28
C GLY A 178 -8.33 14.05 3.43
N HIS A 179 -7.41 13.34 4.04
CA HIS A 179 -6.60 12.33 3.38
C HIS A 179 -7.40 11.02 3.24
N VAL A 180 -6.98 10.15 2.35
CA VAL A 180 -7.54 8.79 2.26
C VAL A 180 -6.72 7.87 3.14
N VAL A 181 -7.39 7.15 4.04
CA VAL A 181 -6.77 6.06 4.80
C VAL A 181 -7.05 4.75 4.08
N GLY A 182 -5.99 4.10 3.61
CA GLY A 182 -6.02 2.81 2.92
C GLY A 182 -5.57 1.67 3.84
N ASN A 183 -5.99 0.47 3.49
CA ASN A 183 -5.65 -0.76 4.19
C ASN A 183 -4.31 -1.31 3.68
N HIS A 184 -3.34 -1.48 4.58
CA HIS A 184 -2.04 -2.13 4.29
C HIS A 184 -1.89 -3.45 5.06
N SER A 185 -3.02 -4.14 5.29
CA SER A 185 -3.10 -5.37 6.06
C SER A 185 -2.98 -5.19 7.59
N TRP A 186 -3.39 -6.23 8.33
CA TRP A 186 -3.27 -6.20 9.80
C TRP A 186 -1.84 -6.46 10.26
N LYS A 187 -1.13 -7.43 9.62
CA LYS A 187 0.19 -7.92 10.05
C LYS A 187 1.28 -7.87 8.98
N HIS A 188 1.02 -7.23 7.86
CA HIS A 188 1.95 -7.11 6.74
C HIS A 188 2.46 -8.48 6.21
N PRO A 189 1.60 -9.51 6.04
CA PRO A 189 2.03 -10.81 5.54
C PRO A 189 2.29 -10.79 4.04
N ASN A 190 2.96 -11.85 3.56
CA ASN A 190 3.01 -12.13 2.13
C ASN A 190 1.68 -12.74 1.66
N TYR A 191 0.86 -11.93 0.98
CA TYR A 191 -0.50 -12.32 0.57
C TYR A 191 -0.57 -13.46 -0.43
N SER A 192 0.44 -13.64 -1.28
CA SER A 192 0.45 -14.76 -2.24
C SER A 192 0.58 -16.13 -1.56
N GLY A 193 1.10 -16.15 -0.34
CA GLY A 193 1.26 -17.38 0.47
C GLY A 193 0.07 -17.71 1.36
N LEU A 194 -0.90 -16.80 1.50
CA LEU A 194 -2.06 -17.01 2.36
C LEU A 194 -3.13 -17.88 1.68
N SER A 195 -3.90 -18.62 2.48
CA SER A 195 -5.19 -19.14 2.04
C SER A 195 -6.18 -17.98 1.87
N VAL A 196 -7.30 -18.24 1.19
CA VAL A 196 -8.37 -17.24 1.01
C VAL A 196 -8.89 -16.79 2.38
N GLU A 197 -9.13 -17.71 3.29
CA GLU A 197 -9.64 -17.41 4.63
C GLU A 197 -8.66 -16.57 5.46
N GLU A 198 -7.34 -16.86 5.36
CA GLU A 198 -6.32 -16.08 6.08
C GLU A 198 -6.20 -14.66 5.53
N ALA A 199 -6.24 -14.50 4.21
CA ALA A 199 -6.17 -13.20 3.55
C ALA A 199 -7.41 -12.35 3.86
N GLU A 200 -8.63 -12.92 3.76
CA GLU A 200 -9.86 -12.25 4.16
C GLU A 200 -9.82 -11.82 5.63
N GLN A 201 -9.42 -12.72 6.54
CA GLN A 201 -9.35 -12.43 7.97
C GLN A 201 -8.36 -11.29 8.28
N ASP A 202 -7.16 -11.31 7.68
CA ASP A 202 -6.17 -10.26 7.91
C ASP A 202 -6.66 -8.91 7.39
N LEU A 203 -7.17 -8.86 6.16
CA LEU A 203 -7.67 -7.64 5.54
C LEU A 203 -8.89 -7.07 6.28
N MET A 204 -9.89 -7.91 6.58
CA MET A 204 -11.12 -7.47 7.24
C MET A 204 -10.90 -7.13 8.70
N LYS A 205 -9.89 -7.71 9.36
CA LYS A 205 -9.55 -7.33 10.74
C LYS A 205 -9.16 -5.86 10.86
N LEU A 206 -8.33 -5.35 9.93
CA LEU A 206 -8.01 -3.93 9.92
C LEU A 206 -9.20 -3.07 9.48
N HIS A 207 -9.96 -3.54 8.49
CA HIS A 207 -11.18 -2.86 8.04
C HIS A 207 -12.14 -2.59 9.20
N ASN A 208 -12.47 -3.65 9.93
CA ASN A 208 -13.41 -3.57 11.06
C ASN A 208 -12.86 -2.70 12.19
N TYR A 209 -11.57 -2.85 12.51
CA TYR A 209 -10.92 -2.02 13.52
C TYR A 209 -11.02 -0.52 13.19
N VAL A 210 -10.74 -0.13 11.94
CA VAL A 210 -10.80 1.27 11.51
C VAL A 210 -12.25 1.75 11.48
N LYS A 211 -13.20 0.92 11.03
CA LYS A 211 -14.62 1.27 11.03
C LYS A 211 -15.16 1.50 12.44
N GLU A 212 -14.82 0.63 13.39
CA GLU A 212 -15.29 0.69 14.78
C GLU A 212 -14.70 1.87 15.56
N ASN A 213 -13.40 2.18 15.33
CA ASN A 213 -12.72 3.18 16.15
C ASN A 213 -12.75 4.60 15.55
N PHE A 214 -12.95 4.73 14.24
CA PHE A 214 -12.87 6.03 13.53
C PHE A 214 -14.12 6.33 12.69
N ASP A 215 -15.12 5.44 12.66
CA ASP A 215 -16.29 5.51 11.76
C ASP A 215 -15.90 5.75 10.28
N TYR A 216 -14.77 5.17 9.86
CA TYR A 216 -14.21 5.36 8.53
C TYR A 216 -14.19 4.02 7.77
N THR A 217 -14.69 4.04 6.52
CA THR A 217 -14.71 2.86 5.65
C THR A 217 -13.57 2.94 4.65
N MET A 218 -12.58 2.06 4.80
CA MET A 218 -11.47 1.95 3.86
C MET A 218 -11.92 1.31 2.55
N ARG A 219 -11.39 1.82 1.41
CA ARG A 219 -11.73 1.36 0.06
C ARG A 219 -10.54 0.97 -0.77
N TYR A 220 -9.34 1.42 -0.38
CA TYR A 220 -8.09 1.11 -1.04
C TYR A 220 -7.31 0.12 -0.21
N PHE A 221 -6.80 -0.88 -0.90
CA PHE A 221 -5.88 -1.86 -0.35
C PHE A 221 -4.54 -1.75 -1.09
N ARG A 222 -3.45 -1.86 -0.36
CA ARG A 222 -2.11 -2.03 -0.92
C ARG A 222 -1.50 -3.31 -0.39
N PHE A 223 -1.14 -4.16 -1.32
CA PHE A 223 -0.48 -5.43 -1.00
C PHE A 223 0.87 -5.17 -0.33
N PRO A 224 1.14 -5.76 0.85
CA PRO A 224 2.43 -5.70 1.51
C PRO A 224 3.58 -6.04 0.57
N SER A 225 4.64 -5.22 0.59
CA SER A 225 5.82 -5.34 -0.28
C SER A 225 5.53 -5.40 -1.80
N GLY A 226 4.30 -5.15 -2.23
CA GLY A 226 3.87 -5.32 -3.63
C GLY A 226 3.76 -6.78 -4.06
N ASN A 227 3.73 -7.71 -3.11
CA ASN A 227 3.58 -9.12 -3.40
C ASN A 227 2.10 -9.51 -3.52
N PHE A 228 1.72 -10.08 -4.64
CA PHE A 228 0.33 -10.46 -4.92
C PHE A 228 0.24 -11.70 -5.81
N SER A 229 -0.96 -12.22 -5.93
CA SER A 229 -1.34 -13.20 -6.96
C SER A 229 -2.63 -12.75 -7.65
N GLU A 230 -2.96 -13.35 -8.78
CA GLU A 230 -4.21 -13.06 -9.47
C GLU A 230 -5.42 -13.40 -8.57
N ARG A 231 -5.34 -14.51 -7.84
CA ARG A 231 -6.35 -14.91 -6.85
C ARG A 231 -6.52 -13.86 -5.75
N ALA A 232 -5.42 -13.37 -5.17
CA ALA A 232 -5.47 -12.38 -4.10
C ALA A 232 -6.01 -11.01 -4.57
N LEU A 233 -5.74 -10.61 -5.82
CA LEU A 233 -6.35 -9.42 -6.43
C LEU A 233 -7.88 -9.55 -6.55
N ALA A 234 -8.34 -10.70 -7.07
CA ALA A 234 -9.78 -10.95 -7.21
C ALA A 234 -10.48 -11.05 -5.85
N GLU A 235 -9.82 -11.59 -4.85
CA GLU A 235 -10.30 -11.64 -3.47
C GLU A 235 -10.45 -10.23 -2.87
N ALA A 236 -9.43 -9.39 -2.97
CA ALA A 236 -9.51 -8.00 -2.51
C ALA A 236 -10.68 -7.25 -3.21
N GLN A 237 -10.88 -7.47 -4.52
CA GLN A 237 -11.99 -6.91 -5.27
C GLN A 237 -13.35 -7.41 -4.75
N GLN A 238 -13.50 -8.70 -4.46
CA GLN A 238 -14.75 -9.24 -3.89
C GLN A 238 -15.07 -8.64 -2.51
N LEU A 239 -14.04 -8.30 -1.74
CA LEU A 239 -14.16 -7.61 -0.46
C LEU A 239 -14.43 -6.09 -0.62
N GLY A 240 -14.64 -5.60 -1.85
CA GLY A 240 -14.97 -4.21 -2.15
C GLY A 240 -13.77 -3.27 -2.20
N TYR A 241 -12.55 -3.80 -2.31
CA TYR A 241 -11.33 -3.01 -2.38
C TYR A 241 -10.85 -2.79 -3.81
N LYS A 242 -10.35 -1.59 -4.07
CA LYS A 242 -9.48 -1.30 -5.20
C LYS A 242 -8.03 -1.45 -4.75
N SER A 243 -7.25 -2.25 -5.48
CA SER A 243 -5.85 -2.50 -5.17
C SER A 243 -4.96 -1.42 -5.78
N ILE A 244 -4.33 -0.57 -4.94
CA ILE A 244 -3.50 0.54 -5.41
C ILE A 244 -2.03 0.20 -5.23
N PHE A 245 -1.36 0.01 -6.35
CA PHE A 245 0.10 -0.13 -6.43
C PHE A 245 0.73 1.26 -6.64
N TRP A 246 1.93 1.31 -7.25
CA TRP A 246 2.68 2.55 -7.48
C TRP A 246 3.40 2.50 -8.83
N SER A 247 3.72 3.64 -9.36
CA SER A 247 4.54 3.77 -10.57
C SER A 247 5.90 4.42 -10.32
N PHE A 248 6.15 4.81 -9.07
CA PHE A 248 7.44 5.24 -8.55
C PHE A 248 7.62 4.78 -7.11
N ALA A 249 8.80 4.25 -6.80
CA ALA A 249 9.31 4.01 -5.45
C ALA A 249 10.83 4.09 -5.46
N TYR A 250 11.44 4.28 -4.31
CA TYR A 250 12.87 4.18 -4.12
C TYR A 250 13.16 3.68 -2.69
N ARG A 251 14.40 3.34 -2.38
CA ARG A 251 14.77 2.81 -1.08
C ARG A 251 14.83 3.95 -0.05
N ASP A 252 13.76 4.18 0.68
CA ASP A 252 13.58 5.25 1.65
C ASP A 252 13.12 4.76 3.04
N TRP A 253 12.90 3.46 3.20
CA TRP A 253 12.34 2.85 4.41
C TRP A 253 13.39 2.47 5.48
N LEU A 254 14.68 2.58 5.19
CA LEU A 254 15.74 2.29 6.16
C LEU A 254 16.03 3.53 7.00
N THR A 255 15.69 3.48 8.28
CA THR A 255 15.81 4.63 9.18
C THR A 255 17.26 4.99 9.52
N ASP A 256 18.19 4.05 9.39
CA ASP A 256 19.63 4.17 9.63
C ASP A 256 20.47 4.38 8.35
N ASP A 257 19.88 4.27 7.16
CA ASP A 257 20.52 4.49 5.85
C ASP A 257 19.64 5.37 4.97
N GLN A 258 19.52 6.63 5.36
CA GLN A 258 18.65 7.59 4.68
C GLN A 258 19.27 8.08 3.36
N PRO A 259 18.47 8.21 2.27
CA PRO A 259 18.93 8.78 1.01
C PRO A 259 19.41 10.23 1.18
N ASN A 260 20.37 10.63 0.35
CA ASN A 260 20.77 12.05 0.26
C ASN A 260 19.58 12.90 -0.22
N GLU A 261 19.27 13.99 0.49
CA GLU A 261 18.12 14.86 0.22
C GLU A 261 18.10 15.41 -1.22
N ALA A 262 19.23 15.95 -1.70
CA ALA A 262 19.30 16.54 -3.04
C ALA A 262 19.12 15.49 -4.14
N GLU A 263 19.68 14.30 -3.96
CA GLU A 263 19.53 13.18 -4.91
C GLU A 263 18.10 12.62 -4.88
N ALA A 264 17.50 12.48 -3.69
CA ALA A 264 16.14 12.04 -3.50
C ALA A 264 15.15 13.03 -4.14
N LEU A 265 15.27 14.32 -3.83
CA LEU A 265 14.46 15.39 -4.43
C LEU A 265 14.54 15.33 -5.95
N LYS A 266 15.75 15.30 -6.51
CA LYS A 266 15.94 15.22 -7.95
C LYS A 266 15.28 13.98 -8.54
N LYS A 267 15.48 12.81 -7.90
CA LYS A 267 14.96 11.53 -8.36
C LYS A 267 13.42 11.50 -8.38
N ILE A 268 12.78 12.00 -7.31
CA ILE A 268 11.31 12.05 -7.21
C ILE A 268 10.75 13.01 -8.25
N VAL A 269 11.28 14.24 -8.32
CA VAL A 269 10.80 15.26 -9.26
C VAL A 269 11.03 14.85 -10.72
N ASP A 270 12.18 14.27 -11.05
CA ASP A 270 12.48 13.83 -12.43
C ASP A 270 11.66 12.62 -12.89
N SER A 271 11.15 11.83 -11.96
CA SER A 271 10.30 10.69 -12.29
C SER A 271 8.90 11.08 -12.73
N ALA A 272 8.44 12.28 -12.41
CA ALA A 272 7.08 12.74 -12.67
C ALA A 272 6.61 12.43 -14.09
N CYS A 273 5.41 11.87 -14.21
CA CYS A 273 4.73 11.57 -15.46
C CYS A 273 3.21 11.62 -15.23
N PRO A 274 2.41 11.74 -16.31
CA PRO A 274 0.96 11.72 -16.21
C PRO A 274 0.45 10.45 -15.52
N GLY A 275 -0.40 10.61 -14.52
CA GLY A 275 -0.99 9.49 -13.75
C GLY A 275 -0.05 8.84 -12.74
N MET A 276 1.10 9.44 -12.42
CA MET A 276 2.06 8.91 -11.45
C MET A 276 1.42 8.67 -10.10
N ILE A 277 1.63 7.49 -9.54
CA ILE A 277 1.35 7.15 -8.15
C ILE A 277 2.69 6.99 -7.46
N TYR A 278 3.03 7.93 -6.59
CA TYR A 278 4.25 7.88 -5.79
C TYR A 278 4.04 7.00 -4.57
N LEU A 279 4.95 6.05 -4.32
CA LEU A 279 5.09 5.38 -3.04
C LEU A 279 6.28 6.00 -2.31
N LEU A 280 6.02 6.57 -1.16
CA LEU A 280 7.00 7.03 -0.17
C LEU A 280 6.70 6.36 1.18
N HIS A 281 7.69 6.35 2.08
CA HIS A 281 7.51 5.86 3.45
C HIS A 281 7.64 7.02 4.44
N ALA A 282 6.73 7.12 5.40
CA ALA A 282 6.72 8.21 6.37
C ALA A 282 7.81 8.06 7.44
N VAL A 283 8.40 6.90 7.58
CA VAL A 283 9.59 6.67 8.43
C VAL A 283 10.86 7.32 7.88
N SER A 284 10.82 7.84 6.64
CA SER A 284 11.96 8.50 6.02
C SER A 284 12.09 9.96 6.45
N LYS A 285 13.16 10.26 7.19
CA LYS A 285 13.50 11.65 7.53
C LYS A 285 13.76 12.47 6.26
N THR A 286 14.45 11.90 5.28
CA THR A 286 14.68 12.55 3.99
C THR A 286 13.38 12.95 3.32
N ASN A 287 12.38 12.02 3.24
CA ASN A 287 11.08 12.36 2.67
C ASN A 287 10.37 13.47 3.43
N ALA A 288 10.36 13.41 4.76
CA ALA A 288 9.72 14.43 5.58
C ALA A 288 10.35 15.82 5.38
N ASP A 289 11.67 15.89 5.27
CA ASP A 289 12.40 17.16 5.13
C ASP A 289 12.24 17.78 3.73
N ILE A 290 12.24 16.97 2.66
CA ILE A 290 12.16 17.46 1.27
C ILE A 290 10.74 17.51 0.70
N LEU A 291 9.70 17.07 1.43
CA LEU A 291 8.34 16.91 0.89
C LEU A 291 7.80 18.22 0.29
N ALA A 292 8.05 19.35 0.93
CA ALA A 292 7.61 20.66 0.41
C ALA A 292 8.25 20.96 -0.95
N ASP A 293 9.55 20.71 -1.09
CA ASP A 293 10.30 20.93 -2.33
C ASP A 293 9.91 19.92 -3.42
N VAL A 294 9.58 18.68 -3.05
CA VAL A 294 9.02 17.69 -3.98
C VAL A 294 7.70 18.19 -4.56
N ILE A 295 6.79 18.66 -3.71
CA ILE A 295 5.48 19.17 -4.14
C ILE A 295 5.65 20.35 -5.10
N ASP A 296 6.51 21.32 -4.74
CA ASP A 296 6.78 22.50 -5.57
C ASP A 296 7.46 22.11 -6.90
N GLY A 297 8.46 21.22 -6.82
CA GLY A 297 9.21 20.79 -8.00
C GLY A 297 8.38 20.01 -9.02
N VAL A 298 7.48 19.15 -8.56
CA VAL A 298 6.54 18.41 -9.42
C VAL A 298 5.52 19.37 -10.02
N THR A 299 5.02 20.33 -9.24
CA THR A 299 4.10 21.38 -9.73
C THR A 299 4.78 22.27 -10.76
N ALA A 300 6.04 22.66 -10.56
CA ALA A 300 6.83 23.44 -11.51
C ALA A 300 7.07 22.72 -12.85
N LYS A 301 7.01 21.38 -12.88
CA LYS A 301 7.02 20.57 -14.10
C LYS A 301 5.67 20.57 -14.83
N GLY A 302 4.65 21.22 -14.29
CA GLY A 302 3.33 21.35 -14.91
C GLY A 302 2.33 20.25 -14.53
N TYR A 303 2.64 19.46 -13.51
CA TYR A 303 1.70 18.47 -12.96
C TYR A 303 0.86 19.08 -11.83
N THR A 304 -0.34 18.56 -11.65
CA THR A 304 -1.22 18.89 -10.53
C THR A 304 -1.35 17.67 -9.60
N TRP A 305 -1.49 17.95 -8.31
CA TRP A 305 -1.74 16.91 -7.33
C TRP A 305 -3.23 16.57 -7.34
N GLY A 306 -3.53 15.31 -7.66
CA GLY A 306 -4.89 14.82 -7.81
C GLY A 306 -5.55 14.53 -6.46
N ASP A 307 -6.88 14.48 -6.50
CA ASP A 307 -7.68 14.00 -5.39
C ASP A 307 -7.41 12.49 -5.18
N PRO A 308 -6.83 12.07 -4.04
CA PRO A 308 -6.47 10.68 -3.81
C PRO A 308 -7.69 9.74 -3.82
N ALA A 309 -8.89 10.24 -3.54
CA ALA A 309 -10.11 9.44 -3.60
C ALA A 309 -10.54 9.04 -5.03
N LYS A 310 -9.84 9.58 -6.04
CA LYS A 310 -10.13 9.33 -7.48
C LYS A 310 -9.09 8.47 -8.19
N ILE A 311 -8.17 7.86 -7.46
CA ILE A 311 -7.20 6.94 -8.06
C ILE A 311 -7.88 5.74 -8.74
#